data_68290decf07ced3d3a936aecbb8edb4e
#
_entry.id   68290decf07ced3d3a936aecbb8edb4e
#
_cell.length_a   1.000
_cell.length_b   1.000
_cell.length_c   1.000
_cell.angle_alpha   90.00
_cell.angle_beta   90.00
_cell.angle_gamma   90.00
#
_symmetry.space_group_name_H-M   'P 1'
#
loop_
_entity.id
_entity.type
_entity.pdbx_description
1 polymer ?
#
loop_
_entity_poly.entity_id
_entity_poly.type
_entity_poly.pdbx_seq_one_letter_code
_entity_poly.pdbx_strand_id
1 'polypeptide(L)'
;MDGGGINKFIPSTETFVPYPDTWGDKMVSITGFTPNELLVSAFSKGIFIFDKKTGKKRPFAIMSPSLEHHIRYSGQPINLYRDTPNSILILSSPPYRYHTSTRQLTPVPCAKEVKIKGLLSSIGYDSTAIYLNDPYNIYRLDRKKDTVEIFASAPQGFFNAVSRDDKGVFWIAGTRGLYTYHPDTRKFERIPTTLFNEVNTVLCDNKGKVWIGAEQKLFIWLTDTKRFVWFGEADGISPNEYLAEPRLISPKGNIYMGGVKGLLCINADTQIEKSSDSPEIRLAELTINGENRMYQLNQDKISIPWNSKNIKIRVMTYGADILRLKVYHFQMGDLKTEGYNPELMIPSLAPGSYPIMVSCNTQEGNETTPQFLFTLNVLPPWYRSWWFVSLCI
;
A
#
# COMPACT_ATOMS: atom_id res chain seq x y z
N MET A 1 16.44 9.30 -2.40
CA MET A 1 17.56 9.97 -1.69
C MET A 1 17.64 11.41 -2.20
N ASP A 2 17.37 12.33 -1.32
CA ASP A 2 17.51 13.76 -1.66
C ASP A 2 18.96 14.07 -2.00
N GLY A 3 19.20 14.51 -3.25
CA GLY A 3 20.53 14.84 -3.76
C GLY A 3 21.40 13.66 -4.20
N GLY A 4 20.89 12.45 -4.27
CA GLY A 4 21.64 11.26 -4.73
C GLY A 4 21.91 11.18 -6.24
N GLY A 5 21.38 12.12 -7.01
CA GLY A 5 21.56 12.16 -8.48
C GLY A 5 20.94 10.98 -9.21
N ILE A 6 21.45 10.73 -10.42
CA ILE A 6 21.05 9.59 -11.25
C ILE A 6 21.95 8.39 -10.95
N ASN A 7 21.33 7.22 -10.78
CA ASN A 7 22.00 5.96 -10.59
C ASN A 7 21.46 4.93 -11.58
N LYS A 8 22.32 4.12 -12.17
CA LYS A 8 21.94 3.00 -13.03
C LYS A 8 21.86 1.75 -12.17
N PHE A 9 20.68 1.14 -12.09
CA PHE A 9 20.52 -0.17 -11.48
C PHE A 9 20.89 -1.27 -12.46
N ILE A 10 21.69 -2.24 -12.00
CA ILE A 10 22.10 -3.42 -12.77
C ILE A 10 21.41 -4.64 -12.14
N PRO A 11 20.33 -5.16 -12.73
CA PRO A 11 19.53 -6.24 -12.14
C PRO A 11 20.30 -7.55 -11.92
N SER A 12 21.30 -7.85 -12.79
CA SER A 12 22.06 -9.10 -12.68
C SER A 12 23.02 -9.17 -11.49
N THR A 13 23.44 -8.03 -10.98
CA THR A 13 24.36 -7.92 -9.84
C THR A 13 23.71 -7.22 -8.64
N GLU A 14 22.46 -6.76 -8.81
CA GLU A 14 21.70 -5.99 -7.80
C GLU A 14 22.44 -4.75 -7.30
N THR A 15 23.27 -4.14 -8.15
CA THR A 15 24.12 -3.00 -7.80
C THR A 15 23.66 -1.73 -8.48
N PHE A 16 24.01 -0.58 -7.87
CA PHE A 16 23.80 0.74 -8.42
C PHE A 16 25.13 1.34 -8.86
N VAL A 17 25.17 1.83 -10.09
CA VAL A 17 26.29 2.61 -10.63
C VAL A 17 25.89 4.08 -10.62
N PRO A 18 26.52 4.93 -9.80
CA PRO A 18 26.20 6.35 -9.71
C PRO A 18 26.81 7.13 -10.88
N TYR A 19 26.17 8.24 -11.23
CA TYR A 19 26.66 9.22 -12.17
C TYR A 19 27.03 10.53 -11.43
N PRO A 20 28.32 10.73 -11.07
CA PRO A 20 28.76 11.81 -10.19
C PRO A 20 28.38 13.22 -10.66
N ASP A 21 28.31 13.48 -11.98
CA ASP A 21 27.95 14.78 -12.55
C ASP A 21 26.54 15.26 -12.14
N THR A 22 25.72 14.34 -11.62
CA THR A 22 24.35 14.60 -11.19
C THR A 22 24.18 14.66 -9.67
N TRP A 23 25.23 14.49 -8.89
CA TRP A 23 25.16 14.55 -7.44
C TRP A 23 24.76 15.93 -6.93
N GLY A 24 24.02 15.97 -5.85
CA GLY A 24 23.44 17.20 -5.31
C GLY A 24 22.15 17.66 -6.01
N ASP A 25 21.76 17.00 -7.11
CA ASP A 25 20.50 17.31 -7.78
C ASP A 25 19.37 16.44 -7.18
N LYS A 26 18.26 17.09 -6.83
CA LYS A 26 17.02 16.43 -6.41
C LYS A 26 16.21 16.04 -7.65
N MET A 27 16.41 14.83 -8.15
CA MET A 27 15.72 14.35 -9.35
C MET A 27 14.23 14.19 -9.06
N VAL A 28 13.41 14.62 -10.01
CA VAL A 28 11.95 14.53 -9.94
C VAL A 28 11.45 13.48 -10.93
N SER A 29 11.83 13.60 -12.20
CA SER A 29 11.34 12.72 -13.25
C SER A 29 12.37 12.48 -14.33
N ILE A 30 12.30 11.29 -14.94
CA ILE A 30 13.19 10.87 -16.02
C ILE A 30 12.35 10.23 -17.13
N THR A 31 12.61 10.62 -18.38
CA THR A 31 12.00 9.97 -19.55
C THR A 31 13.02 9.80 -20.67
N GLY A 32 12.77 8.86 -21.59
CA GLY A 32 13.63 8.69 -22.77
C GLY A 32 13.59 9.94 -23.67
N PHE A 33 14.75 10.42 -24.13
CA PHE A 33 14.83 11.55 -25.08
C PHE A 33 15.28 11.06 -26.46
N THR A 34 16.45 10.47 -26.53
CA THR A 34 16.96 9.73 -27.70
C THR A 34 17.40 8.34 -27.26
N PRO A 35 17.82 7.45 -28.17
CA PRO A 35 18.35 6.13 -27.76
C PRO A 35 19.49 6.20 -26.74
N ASN A 36 20.30 7.24 -26.77
CA ASN A 36 21.42 7.42 -25.85
C ASN A 36 21.22 8.49 -24.77
N GLU A 37 20.14 9.26 -24.82
CA GLU A 37 19.91 10.38 -23.92
C GLU A 37 18.59 10.25 -23.17
N LEU A 38 18.55 10.80 -21.98
CA LEU A 38 17.36 10.96 -21.15
C LEU A 38 17.05 12.46 -20.99
N LEU A 39 15.76 12.79 -20.96
CA LEU A 39 15.31 14.08 -20.49
C LEU A 39 14.99 13.93 -19.00
N VAL A 40 15.53 14.82 -18.18
CA VAL A 40 15.47 14.73 -16.74
C VAL A 40 15.03 16.07 -16.17
N SER A 41 14.15 16.05 -15.19
CA SER A 41 13.81 17.22 -14.40
C SER A 41 14.39 17.10 -12.99
N ALA A 42 14.87 18.21 -12.44
CA ALA A 42 15.38 18.32 -11.09
C ALA A 42 14.73 19.50 -10.38
N PHE A 43 14.41 19.31 -9.10
CA PHE A 43 13.79 20.33 -8.28
C PHE A 43 14.64 21.59 -8.22
N SER A 44 14.07 22.76 -8.49
CA SER A 44 14.71 24.09 -8.53
C SER A 44 15.87 24.25 -9.53
N LYS A 45 16.21 23.22 -10.32
CA LYS A 45 17.30 23.28 -11.31
C LYS A 45 16.80 23.17 -12.74
N GLY A 46 15.51 22.87 -12.93
CA GLY A 46 14.87 22.81 -14.23
C GLY A 46 15.03 21.46 -14.94
N ILE A 47 15.05 21.54 -16.27
CA ILE A 47 15.11 20.37 -17.15
C ILE A 47 16.45 20.34 -17.86
N PHE A 48 17.04 19.15 -17.96
CA PHE A 48 18.30 18.93 -18.67
C PHE A 48 18.32 17.61 -19.43
N ILE A 49 19.22 17.51 -20.38
CA ILE A 49 19.47 16.28 -21.14
C ILE A 49 20.66 15.58 -20.50
N PHE A 50 20.49 14.29 -20.22
CA PHE A 50 21.51 13.43 -19.63
C PHE A 50 21.97 12.39 -20.68
N ASP A 51 23.26 12.32 -20.95
CA ASP A 51 23.86 11.33 -21.85
C ASP A 51 24.22 10.06 -21.07
N LYS A 52 23.62 8.94 -21.45
CA LYS A 52 23.82 7.64 -20.78
C LYS A 52 25.20 7.03 -20.95
N LYS A 53 25.95 7.43 -21.98
CA LYS A 53 27.29 6.90 -22.28
C LYS A 53 28.36 7.66 -21.50
N THR A 54 28.28 8.99 -21.52
CA THR A 54 29.28 9.86 -20.89
C THR A 54 28.97 10.17 -19.44
N GLY A 55 27.71 9.98 -19.00
CA GLY A 55 27.25 10.36 -17.68
C GLY A 55 27.12 11.87 -17.46
N LYS A 56 27.27 12.68 -18.52
CA LYS A 56 27.24 14.13 -18.46
C LYS A 56 25.86 14.70 -18.71
N LYS A 57 25.57 15.84 -18.10
CA LYS A 57 24.33 16.59 -18.30
C LYS A 57 24.59 17.89 -19.06
N ARG A 58 23.60 18.34 -19.84
CA ARG A 58 23.57 19.62 -20.53
C ARG A 58 22.19 20.28 -20.41
N PRO A 59 22.08 21.60 -20.37
CA PRO A 59 20.78 22.27 -20.28
C PRO A 59 19.83 21.86 -21.42
N PHE A 60 18.55 21.75 -21.10
CA PHE A 60 17.49 21.66 -22.10
C PHE A 60 17.19 23.09 -22.60
N ALA A 61 17.77 23.46 -23.72
CA ALA A 61 17.82 24.84 -24.21
C ALA A 61 16.51 25.40 -24.77
N ILE A 62 15.49 24.55 -24.94
CA ILE A 62 14.23 24.96 -25.57
C ILE A 62 13.18 25.12 -24.47
N MET A 63 13.16 26.31 -23.87
CA MET A 63 12.13 26.67 -22.90
C MET A 63 11.43 27.95 -23.32
N SER A 64 10.10 28.01 -23.18
CA SER A 64 9.40 29.25 -23.28
C SER A 64 9.70 30.12 -22.05
N PRO A 65 9.70 31.45 -22.15
CA PRO A 65 9.92 32.31 -20.99
C PRO A 65 8.98 32.05 -19.83
N SER A 66 7.71 31.69 -20.13
CA SER A 66 6.71 31.33 -19.13
C SER A 66 7.01 29.99 -18.43
N LEU A 67 7.49 28.99 -19.16
CA LEU A 67 7.90 27.70 -18.57
C LEU A 67 9.17 27.87 -17.72
N GLU A 68 10.15 28.66 -18.23
CA GLU A 68 11.37 28.95 -17.49
C GLU A 68 11.08 29.68 -16.18
N HIS A 69 10.18 30.68 -16.22
CA HIS A 69 9.71 31.36 -15.02
C HIS A 69 9.03 30.38 -14.05
N HIS A 70 8.16 29.51 -14.56
CA HIS A 70 7.48 28.52 -13.73
C HIS A 70 8.49 27.57 -13.05
N ILE A 71 9.45 27.04 -13.80
CA ILE A 71 10.50 26.15 -13.26
C ILE A 71 11.35 26.84 -12.18
N ARG A 72 11.76 28.08 -12.40
CA ARG A 72 12.68 28.80 -11.51
C ARG A 72 12.01 29.34 -10.24
N TYR A 73 10.75 29.80 -10.36
CA TYR A 73 10.13 30.60 -9.29
C TYR A 73 8.91 29.92 -8.63
N SER A 74 8.28 28.94 -9.24
CA SER A 74 7.17 28.25 -8.60
C SER A 74 7.61 27.29 -7.49
N GLY A 75 8.86 26.85 -7.52
CA GLY A 75 9.36 25.80 -6.62
C GLY A 75 8.63 24.45 -6.76
N GLN A 76 7.82 24.30 -7.79
CA GLN A 76 7.06 23.07 -8.02
C GLN A 76 7.89 22.05 -8.80
N PRO A 77 7.86 20.78 -8.41
CA PRO A 77 8.46 19.71 -9.19
C PRO A 77 7.71 19.54 -10.52
N ILE A 78 8.41 19.05 -11.54
CA ILE A 78 7.85 18.84 -12.88
C ILE A 78 8.05 17.40 -13.29
N ASN A 79 6.97 16.71 -13.62
CA ASN A 79 7.04 15.39 -14.21
C ASN A 79 7.13 15.45 -15.73
N LEU A 80 7.80 14.46 -16.29
CA LEU A 80 8.01 14.28 -17.72
C LEU A 80 7.36 12.97 -18.16
N TYR A 81 6.58 13.02 -19.22
CA TYR A 81 5.89 11.85 -19.73
C TYR A 81 6.06 11.72 -21.25
N ARG A 82 6.62 10.61 -21.72
CA ARG A 82 6.72 10.34 -23.15
C ARG A 82 5.40 9.79 -23.67
N ASP A 83 4.67 10.63 -24.38
CA ASP A 83 3.35 10.34 -24.93
C ASP A 83 3.44 9.50 -26.22
N THR A 84 4.36 9.91 -27.11
CA THR A 84 4.63 9.21 -28.37
C THR A 84 6.15 9.21 -28.66
N PRO A 85 6.64 8.45 -29.65
CA PRO A 85 8.05 8.54 -30.07
C PRO A 85 8.51 9.97 -30.39
N ASN A 86 7.59 10.84 -30.84
CA ASN A 86 7.88 12.19 -31.28
C ASN A 86 7.36 13.29 -30.33
N SER A 87 6.85 12.92 -29.14
CA SER A 87 6.22 13.88 -28.24
C SER A 87 6.50 13.54 -26.78
N ILE A 88 6.87 14.58 -26.01
CA ILE A 88 7.05 14.52 -24.56
C ILE A 88 6.17 15.57 -23.93
N LEU A 89 5.36 15.19 -22.95
CA LEU A 89 4.62 16.10 -22.10
C LEU A 89 5.49 16.54 -20.93
N ILE A 90 5.54 17.85 -20.71
CA ILE A 90 6.13 18.50 -19.54
C ILE A 90 4.94 18.85 -18.64
N LEU A 91 4.78 18.10 -17.56
CA LEU A 91 3.61 18.16 -16.69
C LEU A 91 3.76 19.28 -15.65
N SER A 92 3.71 20.50 -16.13
CA SER A 92 3.68 21.75 -15.35
C SER A 92 2.26 22.32 -15.28
N SER A 93 2.08 23.49 -14.70
CA SER A 93 0.80 24.22 -14.64
C SER A 93 0.93 25.58 -15.35
N PRO A 94 0.45 25.72 -16.60
CA PRO A 94 -0.16 24.71 -17.48
C PRO A 94 0.85 23.70 -18.01
N PRO A 95 0.42 22.53 -18.52
CA PRO A 95 1.29 21.56 -19.15
C PRO A 95 1.73 22.02 -20.54
N TYR A 96 2.90 21.52 -20.97
CA TYR A 96 3.45 21.79 -22.31
C TYR A 96 3.72 20.46 -23.04
N ARG A 97 3.68 20.53 -24.36
CA ARG A 97 4.07 19.46 -25.29
C ARG A 97 5.34 19.84 -26.03
N TYR A 98 6.38 19.02 -25.92
CA TYR A 98 7.59 19.14 -26.69
C TYR A 98 7.57 18.15 -27.86
N HIS A 99 7.67 18.67 -29.08
CA HIS A 99 7.74 17.89 -30.31
C HIS A 99 9.21 17.63 -30.65
N THR A 100 9.67 16.38 -30.56
CA THR A 100 11.08 16.02 -30.73
C THR A 100 11.57 16.21 -32.18
N SER A 101 10.68 16.05 -33.20
CA SER A 101 11.00 16.21 -34.61
C SER A 101 11.18 17.68 -35.02
N THR A 102 10.29 18.55 -34.55
CA THR A 102 10.33 19.99 -34.89
C THR A 102 11.10 20.82 -33.87
N ARG A 103 11.42 20.24 -32.72
CA ARG A 103 12.03 20.90 -31.54
C ARG A 103 11.19 22.06 -31.02
N GLN A 104 9.89 22.02 -31.22
CA GLN A 104 8.96 23.06 -30.76
C GLN A 104 8.31 22.68 -29.44
N LEU A 105 8.10 23.68 -28.59
CA LEU A 105 7.39 23.59 -27.34
C LEU A 105 6.07 24.34 -27.46
N THR A 106 4.96 23.67 -27.28
CA THR A 106 3.61 24.26 -27.33
C THR A 106 2.87 24.06 -26.00
N PRO A 107 2.14 25.06 -25.49
CA PRO A 107 1.29 24.87 -24.35
C PRO A 107 0.14 23.91 -24.70
N VAL A 108 -0.22 23.05 -23.78
CA VAL A 108 -1.40 22.17 -23.91
C VAL A 108 -2.61 22.94 -23.35
N PRO A 109 -3.65 23.21 -24.15
CA PRO A 109 -4.83 23.91 -23.69
C PRO A 109 -5.52 23.20 -22.53
N CYS A 110 -6.01 23.98 -21.58
CA CYS A 110 -6.82 23.48 -20.47
C CYS A 110 -8.23 24.07 -20.55
N ALA A 111 -9.25 23.28 -20.24
CA ALA A 111 -10.61 23.80 -20.09
C ALA A 111 -10.66 24.86 -18.98
N LYS A 112 -11.62 25.80 -19.05
CA LYS A 112 -11.66 26.99 -18.16
C LYS A 112 -11.71 26.64 -16.67
N GLU A 113 -12.34 25.52 -16.31
CA GLU A 113 -12.50 25.02 -14.96
C GLU A 113 -11.24 24.34 -14.41
N VAL A 114 -10.27 23.99 -15.28
CA VAL A 114 -9.05 23.28 -14.87
C VAL A 114 -8.11 24.22 -14.12
N LYS A 115 -7.89 23.91 -12.85
CA LYS A 115 -6.89 24.57 -12.00
C LYS A 115 -6.02 23.48 -11.37
N ILE A 116 -4.88 23.22 -11.98
CA ILE A 116 -3.91 22.25 -11.50
C ILE A 116 -3.29 22.75 -10.19
N LYS A 117 -3.40 21.91 -9.14
CA LYS A 117 -2.93 22.25 -7.79
C LYS A 117 -1.86 21.25 -7.37
N GLY A 118 -0.60 21.62 -7.47
CA GLY A 118 0.52 20.76 -7.08
C GLY A 118 1.14 20.00 -8.25
N LEU A 119 1.78 18.89 -7.93
CA LEU A 119 2.49 18.06 -8.90
C LEU A 119 1.48 17.31 -9.80
N LEU A 120 1.62 17.49 -11.10
CA LEU A 120 0.85 16.76 -12.08
C LEU A 120 1.61 15.49 -12.49
N SER A 121 0.98 14.34 -12.35
CA SER A 121 1.55 13.02 -12.63
C SER A 121 0.78 12.28 -13.71
N SER A 122 1.45 11.38 -14.43
CA SER A 122 0.80 10.49 -15.40
C SER A 122 0.28 9.23 -14.72
N ILE A 123 -0.96 8.85 -15.04
CA ILE A 123 -1.58 7.61 -14.52
C ILE A 123 -1.47 6.50 -15.56
N GLY A 124 -1.69 6.83 -16.84
CA GLY A 124 -1.78 5.90 -17.95
C GLY A 124 -2.50 6.50 -19.14
N TYR A 125 -2.80 5.69 -20.13
CA TYR A 125 -3.47 6.12 -21.35
C TYR A 125 -4.36 5.02 -21.92
N ASP A 126 -5.24 5.42 -22.80
CA ASP A 126 -5.95 4.55 -23.75
C ASP A 126 -5.88 5.14 -25.19
N SER A 127 -6.64 4.56 -26.11
CA SER A 127 -6.68 5.04 -27.49
C SER A 127 -7.20 6.45 -27.63
N THR A 128 -7.97 6.96 -26.67
CA THR A 128 -8.68 8.25 -26.75
C THR A 128 -8.04 9.34 -25.91
N ALA A 129 -7.33 8.99 -24.84
CA ALA A 129 -6.86 9.95 -23.87
C ALA A 129 -5.58 9.52 -23.14
N ILE A 130 -4.92 10.49 -22.54
CA ILE A 130 -3.92 10.33 -21.48
C ILE A 130 -4.56 10.80 -20.17
N TYR A 131 -4.39 10.02 -19.13
CA TYR A 131 -4.91 10.35 -17.82
C TYR A 131 -3.77 10.86 -16.93
N LEU A 132 -4.06 11.95 -16.23
CA LEU A 132 -3.13 12.66 -15.35
C LEU A 132 -3.81 12.86 -14.00
N ASN A 133 -3.05 13.06 -12.93
CA ASN A 133 -3.60 13.48 -11.64
C ASN A 133 -2.75 14.55 -10.97
N ASP A 134 -3.41 15.38 -10.21
CA ASP A 134 -2.84 16.11 -9.09
C ASP A 134 -3.39 15.54 -7.76
N PRO A 135 -3.07 16.11 -6.59
CA PRO A 135 -3.59 15.60 -5.33
C PRO A 135 -5.12 15.63 -5.17
N TYR A 136 -5.85 16.34 -6.03
CA TYR A 136 -7.29 16.55 -5.88
C TYR A 136 -8.12 16.00 -7.02
N ASN A 137 -7.54 15.90 -8.21
CA ASN A 137 -8.28 15.59 -9.42
C ASN A 137 -7.58 14.56 -10.28
N ILE A 138 -8.39 13.79 -11.01
CA ILE A 138 -7.97 13.06 -12.19
C ILE A 138 -8.36 13.93 -13.39
N TYR A 139 -7.41 14.14 -14.30
CA TYR A 139 -7.59 14.86 -15.53
C TYR A 139 -7.56 13.93 -16.73
N ARG A 140 -8.26 14.30 -17.78
CA ARG A 140 -8.24 13.64 -19.07
C ARG A 140 -7.67 14.61 -20.11
N LEU A 141 -6.54 14.25 -20.71
CA LEU A 141 -6.02 14.91 -21.89
C LEU A 141 -6.58 14.18 -23.12
N ASP A 142 -7.57 14.76 -23.75
CA ASP A 142 -8.21 14.23 -24.97
C ASP A 142 -7.21 14.27 -26.14
N ARG A 143 -6.94 13.11 -26.76
CA ARG A 143 -5.95 13.02 -27.86
C ARG A 143 -6.40 13.69 -29.15
N LYS A 144 -7.72 13.85 -29.39
CA LYS A 144 -8.26 14.51 -30.59
C LYS A 144 -8.34 16.02 -30.43
N LYS A 145 -8.79 16.48 -29.26
CA LYS A 145 -8.96 17.91 -28.99
C LYS A 145 -7.65 18.54 -28.49
N ASP A 146 -6.70 17.74 -28.07
CA ASP A 146 -5.46 18.16 -27.39
C ASP A 146 -5.71 19.13 -26.21
N THR A 147 -6.72 18.81 -25.40
CA THR A 147 -7.19 19.67 -24.30
C THR A 147 -7.33 18.88 -23.03
N VAL A 148 -6.86 19.47 -21.92
CA VAL A 148 -7.00 18.91 -20.58
C VAL A 148 -8.35 19.31 -19.98
N GLU A 149 -9.09 18.34 -19.47
CA GLU A 149 -10.36 18.52 -18.76
C GLU A 149 -10.36 17.76 -17.42
N ILE A 150 -11.18 18.19 -16.45
CA ILE A 150 -11.38 17.45 -15.21
C ILE A 150 -12.22 16.21 -15.53
N PHE A 151 -11.66 15.04 -15.18
CA PHE A 151 -12.32 13.76 -15.37
C PHE A 151 -13.04 13.29 -14.10
N ALA A 152 -12.39 13.44 -12.95
CA ALA A 152 -12.95 13.13 -11.64
C ALA A 152 -12.26 13.96 -10.55
N SER A 153 -12.99 14.30 -9.49
CA SER A 153 -12.46 15.05 -8.35
C SER A 153 -12.54 14.21 -7.08
N ALA A 154 -11.54 14.31 -6.23
CA ALA A 154 -11.48 13.58 -4.95
C ALA A 154 -12.71 13.92 -4.09
N PRO A 155 -13.46 12.91 -3.61
CA PRO A 155 -14.61 13.15 -2.75
C PRO A 155 -14.19 13.62 -1.36
N GLN A 156 -13.06 13.11 -0.86
CA GLN A 156 -12.47 13.47 0.43
C GLN A 156 -10.98 13.14 0.47
N GLY A 157 -10.18 14.03 1.08
CA GLY A 157 -8.75 13.81 1.26
C GLY A 157 -7.92 14.13 0.00
N PHE A 158 -6.72 13.60 -0.04
CA PHE A 158 -5.76 13.79 -1.12
C PHE A 158 -5.43 12.47 -1.80
N PHE A 159 -5.19 12.53 -3.10
CA PHE A 159 -4.60 11.45 -3.86
C PHE A 159 -3.08 11.47 -3.66
N ASN A 160 -2.54 10.43 -3.03
CA ASN A 160 -1.10 10.22 -2.96
C ASN A 160 -0.59 9.66 -4.29
N ALA A 161 -1.29 8.65 -4.81
CA ALA A 161 -0.95 8.03 -6.08
C ALA A 161 -2.21 7.48 -6.76
N VAL A 162 -2.18 7.41 -8.09
CA VAL A 162 -3.26 6.81 -8.89
C VAL A 162 -2.65 5.87 -9.91
N SER A 163 -3.29 4.71 -10.11
CA SER A 163 -2.95 3.76 -11.17
C SER A 163 -4.24 3.29 -11.85
N ARG A 164 -4.17 2.98 -13.15
CA ARG A 164 -5.32 2.47 -13.91
C ARG A 164 -5.05 1.03 -14.31
N ASP A 165 -6.04 0.15 -14.12
CA ASP A 165 -5.94 -1.22 -14.57
C ASP A 165 -6.38 -1.40 -16.03
N ASP A 166 -6.25 -2.62 -16.55
CA ASP A 166 -6.63 -2.99 -17.92
C ASP A 166 -8.14 -2.96 -18.17
N LYS A 167 -8.95 -3.01 -17.12
CA LYS A 167 -10.42 -2.86 -17.18
C LYS A 167 -10.87 -1.39 -17.17
N GLY A 168 -9.93 -0.46 -17.04
CA GLY A 168 -10.21 0.97 -17.02
C GLY A 168 -10.57 1.52 -15.65
N VAL A 169 -10.56 0.73 -14.60
CA VAL A 169 -10.79 1.17 -13.22
C VAL A 169 -9.56 1.91 -12.71
N PHE A 170 -9.77 3.04 -12.06
CA PHE A 170 -8.71 3.79 -11.40
C PHE A 170 -8.59 3.37 -9.94
N TRP A 171 -7.40 2.93 -9.55
CA TRP A 171 -7.04 2.59 -8.19
C TRP A 171 -6.31 3.76 -7.56
N ILE A 172 -6.74 4.19 -6.39
CA ILE A 172 -6.33 5.46 -5.81
C ILE A 172 -5.83 5.22 -4.40
N ALA A 173 -4.54 5.47 -4.21
CA ALA A 173 -3.90 5.58 -2.92
C ALA A 173 -4.20 6.95 -2.33
N GLY A 174 -4.76 7.02 -1.15
CA GLY A 174 -5.14 8.28 -0.54
C GLY A 174 -4.89 8.32 0.97
N THR A 175 -4.95 9.51 1.53
CA THR A 175 -4.75 9.76 2.97
C THR A 175 -5.79 9.12 3.88
N ARG A 176 -6.87 8.56 3.31
CA ARG A 176 -7.93 7.89 4.05
C ARG A 176 -8.19 6.46 3.57
N GLY A 177 -7.21 5.84 2.94
CA GLY A 177 -7.26 4.45 2.47
C GLY A 177 -7.13 4.27 0.97
N LEU A 178 -7.54 3.09 0.53
CA LEU A 178 -7.56 2.69 -0.87
C LEU A 178 -8.97 2.90 -1.44
N TYR A 179 -9.03 3.49 -2.63
CA TYR A 179 -10.29 3.70 -3.35
C TYR A 179 -10.20 3.19 -4.77
N THR A 180 -11.35 2.91 -5.35
CA THR A 180 -11.53 2.72 -6.78
C THR A 180 -12.41 3.83 -7.34
N TYR A 181 -12.17 4.21 -8.60
CA TYR A 181 -13.08 5.05 -9.37
C TYR A 181 -13.45 4.32 -10.66
N HIS A 182 -14.74 4.14 -10.87
CA HIS A 182 -15.33 3.47 -12.02
C HIS A 182 -15.85 4.51 -13.00
N PRO A 183 -15.23 4.70 -14.18
CA PRO A 183 -15.63 5.71 -15.15
C PRO A 183 -17.08 5.58 -15.63
N ASP A 184 -17.54 4.36 -15.85
CA ASP A 184 -18.87 4.06 -16.37
C ASP A 184 -19.99 4.53 -15.42
N THR A 185 -19.78 4.31 -14.12
CA THR A 185 -20.74 4.69 -13.08
C THR A 185 -20.45 6.05 -12.46
N ARG A 186 -19.24 6.59 -12.70
CA ARG A 186 -18.71 7.83 -12.10
C ARG A 186 -18.69 7.79 -10.57
N LYS A 187 -18.48 6.60 -9.99
CA LYS A 187 -18.50 6.41 -8.55
C LYS A 187 -17.10 6.14 -8.00
N PHE A 188 -16.83 6.76 -6.86
CA PHE A 188 -15.72 6.40 -5.99
C PHE A 188 -16.21 5.38 -4.96
N GLU A 189 -15.47 4.31 -4.79
CA GLU A 189 -15.74 3.28 -3.78
C GLU A 189 -14.50 3.08 -2.92
N ARG A 190 -14.66 3.13 -1.60
CA ARG A 190 -13.58 2.81 -0.67
C ARG A 190 -13.48 1.31 -0.52
N ILE A 191 -12.28 0.76 -0.61
CA ILE A 191 -12.03 -0.64 -0.28
C ILE A 191 -11.99 -0.77 1.25
N PRO A 192 -12.96 -1.45 1.86
CA PRO A 192 -13.00 -1.60 3.31
C PRO A 192 -11.87 -2.51 3.78
N THR A 193 -11.07 -2.02 4.71
CA THR A 193 -9.99 -2.80 5.34
C THR A 193 -9.58 -2.16 6.66
N THR A 194 -9.10 -2.99 7.58
CA THR A 194 -8.45 -2.59 8.84
C THR A 194 -6.92 -2.70 8.77
N LEU A 195 -6.37 -3.17 7.64
CA LEU A 195 -4.94 -3.44 7.47
C LEU A 195 -4.09 -2.17 7.39
N PHE A 196 -4.69 -1.06 6.93
CA PHE A 196 -4.03 0.24 6.80
C PHE A 196 -5.06 1.37 6.78
N ASN A 197 -4.63 2.55 7.22
CA ASN A 197 -5.43 3.77 7.20
C ASN A 197 -5.05 4.69 6.05
N GLU A 198 -3.77 4.82 5.78
CA GLU A 198 -3.22 5.63 4.70
C GLU A 198 -2.49 4.74 3.70
N VAL A 199 -2.61 5.07 2.43
CA VAL A 199 -1.92 4.39 1.34
C VAL A 199 -1.03 5.39 0.63
N ASN A 200 0.27 5.08 0.54
CA ASN A 200 1.26 5.98 -0.07
C ASN A 200 1.36 5.78 -1.58
N THR A 201 1.29 4.54 -2.05
CA THR A 201 1.45 4.23 -3.47
C THR A 201 0.58 3.05 -3.89
N VAL A 202 0.19 3.05 -5.16
CA VAL A 202 -0.59 1.98 -5.79
C VAL A 202 -0.12 1.76 -7.22
N LEU A 203 -0.01 0.50 -7.66
CA LEU A 203 0.40 0.13 -9.01
C LEU A 203 -0.37 -1.11 -9.48
N CYS A 204 -1.06 -1.00 -10.61
CA CYS A 204 -1.77 -2.10 -11.26
C CYS A 204 -0.84 -2.85 -12.23
N ASP A 205 -0.76 -4.17 -12.15
CA ASP A 205 0.16 -4.97 -12.97
C ASP A 205 -0.47 -5.53 -14.25
N ASN A 206 -1.73 -5.24 -14.51
CA ASN A 206 -2.52 -5.77 -15.64
C ASN A 206 -2.61 -7.30 -15.69
N LYS A 207 -2.32 -7.95 -14.55
CA LYS A 207 -2.44 -9.41 -14.35
C LYS A 207 -3.43 -9.73 -13.22
N GLY A 208 -4.28 -8.76 -12.87
CA GLY A 208 -5.27 -8.89 -11.81
C GLY A 208 -4.73 -8.64 -10.40
N LYS A 209 -3.54 -8.06 -10.26
CA LYS A 209 -2.98 -7.68 -8.97
C LYS A 209 -2.78 -6.18 -8.89
N VAL A 210 -3.12 -5.63 -7.73
CA VAL A 210 -2.88 -4.22 -7.39
C VAL A 210 -1.90 -4.17 -6.23
N TRP A 211 -0.73 -3.61 -6.51
CA TRP A 211 0.39 -3.50 -5.58
C TRP A 211 0.28 -2.22 -4.79
N ILE A 212 0.38 -2.29 -3.47
CA ILE A 212 0.03 -1.20 -2.56
C ILE A 212 1.14 -1.06 -1.52
N GLY A 213 1.71 0.12 -1.41
CA GLY A 213 2.63 0.48 -0.33
C GLY A 213 1.92 1.25 0.77
N ALA A 214 1.82 0.67 1.96
CA ALA A 214 1.18 1.26 3.13
C ALA A 214 1.80 0.71 4.41
N GLU A 215 1.77 1.44 5.52
CA GLU A 215 2.20 0.99 6.85
C GLU A 215 3.60 0.31 6.83
N GLN A 216 4.52 0.84 6.02
CA GLN A 216 5.88 0.29 5.79
C GLN A 216 5.90 -1.16 5.26
N LYS A 217 4.80 -1.66 4.73
CA LYS A 217 4.62 -3.01 4.17
C LYS A 217 4.19 -2.94 2.72
N LEU A 218 4.32 -4.08 2.04
CA LEU A 218 3.78 -4.31 0.72
C LEU A 218 2.48 -5.10 0.83
N PHE A 219 1.39 -4.54 0.34
CA PHE A 219 0.10 -5.23 0.20
C PHE A 219 -0.17 -5.49 -1.27
N ILE A 220 -0.88 -6.56 -1.56
CA ILE A 220 -1.35 -6.91 -2.89
C ILE A 220 -2.84 -7.20 -2.79
N TRP A 221 -3.63 -6.47 -3.57
CA TRP A 221 -5.02 -6.79 -3.77
C TRP A 221 -5.16 -7.72 -4.96
N LEU A 222 -5.74 -8.90 -4.75
CA LEU A 222 -6.07 -9.86 -5.77
C LEU A 222 -7.50 -9.57 -6.27
N THR A 223 -7.62 -9.08 -7.51
CA THR A 223 -8.91 -8.60 -8.03
C THR A 223 -9.90 -9.73 -8.31
N ASP A 224 -9.43 -10.94 -8.56
CA ASP A 224 -10.23 -12.15 -8.80
C ASP A 224 -10.92 -12.66 -7.54
N THR A 225 -10.19 -12.70 -6.44
CA THR A 225 -10.66 -13.23 -5.14
C THR A 225 -11.12 -12.13 -4.18
N LYS A 226 -10.89 -10.85 -4.53
CA LYS A 226 -11.17 -9.67 -3.69
C LYS A 226 -10.54 -9.76 -2.31
N ARG A 227 -9.25 -10.13 -2.26
CA ARG A 227 -8.51 -10.35 -1.03
C ARG A 227 -7.20 -9.60 -1.02
N PHE A 228 -6.73 -9.24 0.19
CA PHE A 228 -5.39 -8.75 0.42
C PHE A 228 -4.43 -9.89 0.76
N VAL A 229 -3.24 -9.83 0.14
CA VAL A 229 -2.03 -10.53 0.59
C VAL A 229 -1.03 -9.46 0.98
N TRP A 230 -0.24 -9.65 2.02
CA TRP A 230 0.77 -8.67 2.41
C TRP A 230 2.09 -9.34 2.73
N PHE A 231 3.16 -8.59 2.55
CA PHE A 231 4.53 -9.00 2.76
C PHE A 231 5.25 -7.97 3.62
N GLY A 232 6.07 -8.46 4.54
CA GLY A 232 6.84 -7.64 5.46
C GLY A 232 8.19 -8.25 5.78
N GLU A 233 8.74 -7.91 6.94
CA GLU A 233 10.08 -8.31 7.35
C GLU A 233 10.26 -9.83 7.43
N ALA A 234 9.25 -10.55 7.90
CA ALA A 234 9.24 -12.01 7.95
C ALA A 234 9.35 -12.68 6.56
N ASP A 235 9.00 -11.95 5.50
CA ASP A 235 9.07 -12.40 4.11
C ASP A 235 10.34 -11.91 3.41
N GLY A 236 11.27 -11.30 4.15
CA GLY A 236 12.50 -10.73 3.61
C GLY A 236 12.33 -9.33 3.00
N ILE A 237 11.17 -8.70 3.18
CA ILE A 237 10.93 -7.32 2.75
C ILE A 237 11.19 -6.38 3.92
N SER A 238 12.30 -5.64 3.87
CA SER A 238 12.60 -4.64 4.89
C SER A 238 11.50 -3.59 4.97
N PRO A 239 11.10 -3.16 6.19
CA PRO A 239 10.13 -2.09 6.37
C PRO A 239 10.56 -0.84 5.59
N ASN A 240 9.72 -0.38 4.68
CA ASN A 240 10.03 0.73 3.78
C ASN A 240 8.81 1.64 3.61
N GLU A 241 9.03 2.93 3.77
CA GLU A 241 8.04 3.93 3.41
C GLU A 241 8.10 4.13 1.90
N TYR A 242 7.16 3.50 1.19
CA TYR A 242 7.06 3.60 -0.26
C TYR A 242 6.59 5.00 -0.67
N LEU A 243 7.19 5.52 -1.72
CA LEU A 243 6.86 6.84 -2.26
C LEU A 243 5.89 6.72 -3.45
N ALA A 244 5.11 7.77 -3.67
CA ALA A 244 4.06 7.78 -4.68
C ALA A 244 4.60 7.57 -6.12
N GLU A 245 5.67 8.26 -6.47
CA GLU A 245 6.14 8.35 -7.86
C GLU A 245 7.17 7.30 -8.30
N PRO A 246 8.14 6.84 -7.48
CA PRO A 246 9.13 5.88 -7.95
C PRO A 246 8.53 4.47 -8.04
N ARG A 247 7.69 4.26 -9.05
CA ARG A 247 7.05 2.97 -9.36
C ARG A 247 7.07 2.71 -10.86
N LEU A 248 7.37 1.48 -11.25
CA LEU A 248 7.50 1.08 -12.64
C LEU A 248 7.21 -0.40 -12.81
N ILE A 249 6.54 -0.75 -13.90
CA ILE A 249 6.53 -2.10 -14.45
C ILE A 249 7.41 -2.11 -15.69
N SER A 250 8.45 -2.95 -15.68
CA SER A 250 9.34 -3.09 -16.83
C SER A 250 8.64 -3.81 -17.98
N PRO A 251 9.15 -3.72 -19.22
CA PRO A 251 8.61 -4.48 -20.34
C PRO A 251 8.63 -6.01 -20.14
N LYS A 252 9.49 -6.49 -19.24
CA LYS A 252 9.54 -7.91 -18.83
C LYS A 252 8.52 -8.25 -17.74
N GLY A 253 7.77 -7.29 -17.23
CA GLY A 253 6.79 -7.46 -16.15
C GLY A 253 7.37 -7.36 -14.74
N ASN A 254 8.67 -7.10 -14.56
CA ASN A 254 9.23 -6.86 -13.23
C ASN A 254 8.71 -5.55 -12.66
N ILE A 255 8.36 -5.56 -11.38
CA ILE A 255 7.83 -4.41 -10.67
C ILE A 255 8.95 -3.79 -9.83
N TYR A 256 9.04 -2.48 -9.89
CA TYR A 256 9.97 -1.68 -9.11
C TYR A 256 9.18 -0.64 -8.31
N MET A 257 9.41 -0.61 -7.00
CA MET A 257 8.79 0.35 -6.08
C MET A 257 9.87 0.98 -5.21
N GLY A 258 10.02 2.28 -5.33
CA GLY A 258 10.99 3.04 -4.54
C GLY A 258 10.42 3.50 -3.22
N GLY A 259 11.27 3.58 -2.23
CA GLY A 259 10.95 4.10 -0.90
C GLY A 259 12.14 4.76 -0.23
N VAL A 260 11.94 5.24 0.96
CA VAL A 260 12.96 5.99 1.74
C VAL A 260 14.21 5.13 2.00
N LYS A 261 14.03 3.82 2.20
CA LYS A 261 15.12 2.88 2.50
C LYS A 261 15.67 2.15 1.27
N GLY A 262 15.20 2.45 0.06
CA GLY A 262 15.71 1.85 -1.15
C GLY A 262 14.66 1.43 -2.16
N LEU A 263 15.06 0.57 -3.08
CA LEU A 263 14.26 0.07 -4.19
C LEU A 263 13.86 -1.39 -3.95
N LEU A 264 12.56 -1.65 -3.94
CA LEU A 264 12.03 -3.01 -4.00
C LEU A 264 11.94 -3.43 -5.48
N CYS A 265 12.49 -4.60 -5.81
CA CYS A 265 12.36 -5.23 -7.11
C CYS A 265 11.64 -6.57 -6.96
N ILE A 266 10.57 -6.77 -7.71
CA ILE A 266 9.78 -7.99 -7.72
C ILE A 266 9.82 -8.56 -9.13
N ASN A 267 10.28 -9.81 -9.25
CA ASN A 267 10.36 -10.48 -10.55
C ASN A 267 8.96 -10.79 -11.10
N ALA A 268 8.80 -10.72 -12.41
CA ALA A 268 7.55 -11.00 -13.12
C ALA A 268 6.98 -12.40 -12.83
N ASP A 269 7.89 -13.36 -12.58
CA ASP A 269 7.55 -14.76 -12.34
C ASP A 269 7.36 -15.09 -10.85
N THR A 270 7.43 -14.08 -9.97
CA THR A 270 7.20 -14.29 -8.54
C THR A 270 5.80 -14.84 -8.33
N GLN A 271 5.75 -16.08 -7.86
CA GLN A 271 4.51 -16.73 -7.48
C GLN A 271 4.07 -16.19 -6.13
N ILE A 272 2.86 -15.64 -6.09
CA ILE A 272 2.21 -15.32 -4.83
C ILE A 272 1.45 -16.56 -4.44
N GLU A 273 2.08 -17.41 -3.61
CA GLU A 273 1.44 -18.62 -3.14
C GLU A 273 0.17 -18.26 -2.38
N LYS A 274 -0.92 -18.85 -2.81
CA LYS A 274 -2.16 -18.89 -2.04
C LYS A 274 -1.95 -19.93 -0.96
N SER A 275 -1.60 -19.54 0.25
CA SER A 275 -1.74 -20.44 1.39
C SER A 275 -3.23 -20.78 1.52
N SER A 276 -3.60 -21.99 1.12
CA SER A 276 -4.99 -22.46 1.21
C SER A 276 -5.33 -22.91 2.64
N ASP A 277 -4.35 -23.09 3.48
CA ASP A 277 -4.54 -23.64 4.80
C ASP A 277 -4.79 -22.53 5.82
N SER A 278 -6.01 -22.51 6.34
CA SER A 278 -6.31 -21.71 7.53
C SER A 278 -5.39 -22.18 8.67
N PRO A 279 -4.67 -21.28 9.34
CA PRO A 279 -3.80 -21.67 10.43
C PRO A 279 -4.62 -22.37 11.52
N GLU A 280 -4.12 -23.50 11.99
CA GLU A 280 -4.68 -24.18 13.15
C GLU A 280 -4.24 -23.43 14.40
N ILE A 281 -5.20 -23.05 15.25
CA ILE A 281 -4.93 -22.34 16.50
C ILE A 281 -5.06 -23.32 17.65
N ARG A 282 -4.03 -23.45 18.47
CA ARG A 282 -4.04 -24.33 19.64
C ARG A 282 -3.72 -23.58 20.91
N LEU A 283 -4.28 -24.04 22.02
CA LEU A 283 -3.93 -23.55 23.35
C LEU A 283 -2.48 -23.91 23.69
N ALA A 284 -1.67 -22.88 23.96
CA ALA A 284 -0.26 -23.03 24.32
C ALA A 284 -0.03 -23.01 25.84
N GLU A 285 -0.80 -22.17 26.56
CA GLU A 285 -0.66 -21.99 28.00
C GLU A 285 -1.98 -21.54 28.60
N LEU A 286 -2.31 -22.11 29.76
CA LEU A 286 -3.39 -21.65 30.61
C LEU A 286 -2.84 -21.47 32.01
N THR A 287 -2.82 -20.20 32.46
CA THR A 287 -2.34 -19.86 33.81
C THR A 287 -3.47 -19.19 34.60
N ILE A 288 -3.67 -19.65 35.84
CA ILE A 288 -4.68 -19.13 36.75
C ILE A 288 -4.04 -18.86 38.10
N ASN A 289 -4.20 -17.67 38.65
CA ASN A 289 -3.52 -17.22 39.88
C ASN A 289 -1.98 -17.36 39.81
N GLY A 290 -1.40 -17.26 38.61
CA GLY A 290 0.05 -17.42 38.38
C GLY A 290 0.53 -18.85 38.24
N GLU A 291 -0.34 -19.87 38.34
CA GLU A 291 0.00 -21.28 38.22
C GLU A 291 -0.48 -21.84 36.88
N ASN A 292 0.34 -22.65 36.22
CA ASN A 292 -0.03 -23.37 35.01
C ASN A 292 -1.08 -24.44 35.33
N ARG A 293 -2.23 -24.36 34.65
CA ARG A 293 -3.39 -25.25 34.86
C ARG A 293 -3.74 -26.10 33.61
N MET A 294 -2.85 -26.18 32.61
CA MET A 294 -3.05 -27.00 31.40
C MET A 294 -3.39 -28.46 31.72
N TYR A 295 -2.78 -29.03 32.78
CA TYR A 295 -3.01 -30.42 33.21
C TYR A 295 -4.43 -30.67 33.78
N GLN A 296 -5.18 -29.60 34.11
CA GLN A 296 -6.56 -29.72 34.60
C GLN A 296 -7.60 -29.66 33.48
N LEU A 297 -7.18 -29.39 32.25
CA LEU A 297 -8.06 -29.38 31.09
C LEU A 297 -8.51 -30.80 30.77
N ASN A 298 -9.79 -31.11 30.97
CA ASN A 298 -10.38 -32.39 30.71
C ASN A 298 -11.50 -32.24 29.68
N GLN A 299 -11.41 -32.98 28.57
CA GLN A 299 -12.39 -32.93 27.48
C GLN A 299 -12.78 -31.50 27.11
N ASP A 300 -11.77 -30.65 26.89
CA ASP A 300 -11.93 -29.23 26.54
C ASP A 300 -12.75 -28.42 27.55
N LYS A 301 -12.70 -28.79 28.83
CA LYS A 301 -13.32 -28.06 29.93
C LYS A 301 -12.39 -27.96 31.13
N ILE A 302 -12.44 -26.85 31.81
CA ILE A 302 -11.78 -26.63 33.09
C ILE A 302 -12.73 -25.91 34.04
N SER A 303 -12.77 -26.36 35.30
CA SER A 303 -13.57 -25.73 36.35
C SER A 303 -12.65 -25.03 37.36
N ILE A 304 -12.92 -23.79 37.66
CA ILE A 304 -12.15 -22.96 38.57
C ILE A 304 -13.03 -22.37 39.66
N PRO A 305 -12.51 -22.08 40.87
CA PRO A 305 -13.24 -21.38 41.90
C PRO A 305 -13.62 -19.95 41.52
N TRP A 306 -14.70 -19.44 42.08
CA TRP A 306 -15.21 -18.07 41.85
C TRP A 306 -14.22 -16.96 42.20
N ASN A 307 -13.29 -17.20 43.11
CA ASN A 307 -12.26 -16.27 43.57
C ASN A 307 -10.95 -16.35 42.74
N SER A 308 -10.94 -17.06 41.67
CA SER A 308 -9.80 -17.13 40.74
C SER A 308 -9.55 -15.77 40.09
N LYS A 309 -8.28 -15.38 39.99
CA LYS A 309 -7.82 -14.12 39.41
C LYS A 309 -6.70 -14.34 38.43
N ASN A 310 -6.43 -13.31 37.59
CA ASN A 310 -5.32 -13.30 36.65
C ASN A 310 -5.30 -14.54 35.77
N ILE A 311 -6.41 -14.78 35.05
CA ILE A 311 -6.55 -15.86 34.10
C ILE A 311 -5.84 -15.45 32.82
N LYS A 312 -4.79 -16.18 32.43
CA LYS A 312 -4.01 -15.95 31.22
C LYS A 312 -4.18 -17.12 30.27
N ILE A 313 -4.62 -16.84 29.06
CA ILE A 313 -4.78 -17.79 27.99
C ILE A 313 -3.83 -17.39 26.86
N ARG A 314 -2.87 -18.26 26.53
CA ARG A 314 -1.97 -18.04 25.39
C ARG A 314 -2.22 -19.09 24.33
N VAL A 315 -2.29 -18.65 23.09
CA VAL A 315 -2.47 -19.51 21.92
C VAL A 315 -1.24 -19.53 21.06
N MET A 316 -1.09 -20.56 20.26
CA MET A 316 -0.11 -20.66 19.18
C MET A 316 -0.80 -21.10 17.90
N THR A 317 -0.25 -20.68 16.76
CA THR A 317 -0.73 -21.07 15.44
C THR A 317 0.23 -22.05 14.80
N TYR A 318 -0.33 -23.06 14.12
CA TYR A 318 0.40 -24.01 13.30
C TYR A 318 0.02 -23.83 11.83
N GLY A 319 0.97 -24.10 10.91
CA GLY A 319 0.75 -24.01 9.46
C GLY A 319 1.79 -23.13 8.78
N ALA A 320 1.61 -22.85 7.49
CA ALA A 320 2.58 -22.18 6.64
C ALA A 320 2.91 -20.73 7.06
N ASP A 321 2.10 -20.12 7.94
CA ASP A 321 2.19 -18.70 8.32
C ASP A 321 2.74 -18.45 9.73
N ILE A 322 3.54 -19.35 10.28
CA ILE A 322 4.04 -19.29 11.67
C ILE A 322 4.83 -18.00 11.95
N LEU A 323 5.56 -17.48 10.96
CA LEU A 323 6.47 -16.32 11.12
C LEU A 323 5.84 -14.96 10.89
N ARG A 324 4.55 -14.88 10.51
CA ARG A 324 3.88 -13.61 10.21
C ARG A 324 3.20 -13.02 11.43
N LEU A 325 3.23 -11.70 11.54
CA LEU A 325 2.42 -10.98 12.53
C LEU A 325 0.95 -11.24 12.24
N LYS A 326 0.25 -11.77 13.25
CA LYS A 326 -1.18 -12.08 13.20
C LYS A 326 -1.93 -11.18 14.16
N VAL A 327 -3.13 -10.78 13.78
CA VAL A 327 -4.09 -10.21 14.70
C VAL A 327 -4.97 -11.35 15.20
N TYR A 328 -4.97 -11.56 16.51
CA TYR A 328 -5.79 -12.56 17.17
C TYR A 328 -7.08 -11.92 17.66
N HIS A 329 -8.19 -12.60 17.42
CA HIS A 329 -9.51 -12.21 17.89
C HIS A 329 -9.98 -13.25 18.89
N PHE A 330 -10.08 -12.87 20.15
CA PHE A 330 -10.63 -13.72 21.20
C PHE A 330 -12.08 -13.35 21.45
N GLN A 331 -12.93 -14.36 21.53
CA GLN A 331 -14.34 -14.22 21.90
C GLN A 331 -14.66 -15.11 23.09
N MET A 332 -15.25 -14.53 24.10
CA MET A 332 -15.71 -15.18 25.32
C MET A 332 -17.08 -14.63 25.70
N GLY A 333 -18.16 -15.31 25.32
CA GLY A 333 -19.51 -14.75 25.41
C GLY A 333 -19.63 -13.44 24.61
N ASP A 334 -20.04 -12.36 25.28
CA ASP A 334 -20.16 -11.03 24.66
C ASP A 334 -18.82 -10.27 24.62
N LEU A 335 -17.80 -10.73 25.35
CA LEU A 335 -16.48 -10.11 25.35
C LEU A 335 -15.74 -10.49 24.07
N LYS A 336 -15.35 -9.46 23.30
CA LYS A 336 -14.48 -9.60 22.13
C LYS A 336 -13.26 -8.71 22.32
N THR A 337 -12.09 -9.30 22.09
CA THR A 337 -10.81 -8.56 22.14
C THR A 337 -10.00 -8.89 20.92
N GLU A 338 -9.23 -7.94 20.41
CA GLU A 338 -8.33 -8.13 19.30
C GLU A 338 -6.95 -7.55 19.61
N GLY A 339 -5.90 -8.13 19.05
CA GLY A 339 -4.55 -7.64 19.24
C GLY A 339 -3.50 -8.53 18.58
N TYR A 340 -2.30 -8.00 18.47
CA TYR A 340 -1.13 -8.73 17.94
C TYR A 340 -0.56 -9.75 18.95
N ASN A 341 -0.90 -9.58 20.23
CA ASN A 341 -0.44 -10.50 21.27
C ASN A 341 -1.31 -11.77 21.25
N PRO A 342 -0.72 -12.98 21.16
CA PRO A 342 -1.46 -14.25 21.23
C PRO A 342 -1.95 -14.57 22.66
N GLU A 343 -2.13 -13.58 23.51
CA GLU A 343 -2.49 -13.73 24.91
C GLU A 343 -3.78 -12.96 25.23
N LEU A 344 -4.71 -13.63 25.91
CA LEU A 344 -5.88 -13.03 26.54
C LEU A 344 -5.67 -13.02 28.05
N MET A 345 -5.72 -11.83 28.65
CA MET A 345 -5.61 -11.62 30.10
C MET A 345 -6.96 -11.22 30.67
N ILE A 346 -7.47 -12.00 31.62
CA ILE A 346 -8.76 -11.77 32.26
C ILE A 346 -8.52 -11.58 33.77
N PRO A 347 -8.79 -10.43 34.34
CA PRO A 347 -8.52 -10.18 35.77
C PRO A 347 -9.35 -11.07 36.71
N SER A 348 -10.64 -11.24 36.42
CA SER A 348 -11.55 -12.12 37.15
C SER A 348 -12.83 -12.35 36.36
N LEU A 349 -13.58 -13.40 36.70
CA LEU A 349 -14.87 -13.74 36.07
C LEU A 349 -15.93 -14.01 37.15
N ALA A 350 -17.16 -13.68 36.83
CA ALA A 350 -18.32 -14.09 37.60
C ALA A 350 -18.58 -15.61 37.47
N PRO A 351 -19.27 -16.26 38.42
CA PRO A 351 -19.71 -17.64 38.25
C PRO A 351 -20.51 -17.82 36.94
N GLY A 352 -20.13 -18.80 36.16
CA GLY A 352 -20.74 -19.06 34.84
C GLY A 352 -19.88 -19.96 33.96
N SER A 353 -20.38 -20.23 32.76
CA SER A 353 -19.71 -21.05 31.74
C SER A 353 -19.33 -20.18 30.55
N TYR A 354 -18.06 -20.17 30.20
CA TYR A 354 -17.46 -19.29 29.21
C TYR A 354 -16.77 -20.11 28.12
N PRO A 355 -17.40 -20.32 26.97
CA PRO A 355 -16.71 -20.91 25.84
C PRO A 355 -15.69 -19.89 25.27
N ILE A 356 -14.45 -20.34 25.10
CA ILE A 356 -13.38 -19.54 24.55
C ILE A 356 -13.23 -19.91 23.07
N MET A 357 -13.47 -18.91 22.21
CA MET A 357 -13.28 -19.00 20.78
C MET A 357 -12.13 -18.11 20.38
N VAL A 358 -11.38 -18.49 19.37
CA VAL A 358 -10.30 -17.67 18.83
C VAL A 358 -10.25 -17.76 17.31
N SER A 359 -10.02 -16.65 16.66
CA SER A 359 -9.70 -16.56 15.25
C SER A 359 -8.45 -15.72 15.07
N CYS A 360 -7.84 -15.77 13.91
CA CYS A 360 -6.73 -14.87 13.56
C CYS A 360 -6.86 -14.43 12.10
N ASN A 361 -6.25 -13.32 11.76
CA ASN A 361 -6.18 -12.92 10.37
C ASN A 361 -5.23 -13.83 9.61
N THR A 362 -5.67 -14.27 8.43
CA THR A 362 -4.84 -14.99 7.47
C THR A 362 -3.83 -14.05 6.82
N GLN A 363 -2.90 -14.60 6.06
CA GLN A 363 -2.00 -13.87 5.15
C GLN A 363 -2.72 -12.88 4.24
N GLU A 364 -3.95 -13.22 3.87
CA GLU A 364 -4.80 -12.45 2.98
C GLU A 364 -5.57 -11.34 3.69
N GLY A 365 -5.36 -11.18 5.01
CA GLY A 365 -6.06 -10.19 5.84
C GLY A 365 -7.50 -10.57 6.20
N ASN A 366 -7.95 -11.76 5.81
CA ASN A 366 -9.27 -12.25 6.21
C ASN A 366 -9.19 -12.92 7.58
N GLU A 367 -10.22 -12.74 8.37
CA GLU A 367 -10.37 -13.46 9.63
C GLU A 367 -10.68 -14.94 9.35
N THR A 368 -9.97 -15.86 10.04
CA THR A 368 -10.29 -17.28 10.00
C THR A 368 -11.64 -17.54 10.66
N THR A 369 -12.26 -18.68 10.37
CA THR A 369 -13.43 -19.11 11.16
C THR A 369 -13.02 -19.27 12.62
N PRO A 370 -13.80 -18.73 13.59
CA PRO A 370 -13.51 -18.88 15.00
C PRO A 370 -13.41 -20.35 15.39
N GLN A 371 -12.28 -20.73 15.99
CA GLN A 371 -12.01 -22.08 16.48
C GLN A 371 -12.30 -22.15 17.97
N PHE A 372 -13.00 -23.19 18.40
CA PHE A 372 -13.26 -23.45 19.80
C PHE A 372 -11.99 -23.98 20.47
N LEU A 373 -11.57 -23.39 21.60
CA LEU A 373 -10.41 -23.86 22.36
C LEU A 373 -10.82 -24.73 23.54
N PHE A 374 -11.63 -24.19 24.43
CA PHE A 374 -12.14 -24.90 25.60
C PHE A 374 -13.25 -24.08 26.28
N THR A 375 -13.93 -24.70 27.24
CA THR A 375 -14.90 -24.02 28.10
C THR A 375 -14.34 -23.81 29.49
N LEU A 376 -14.34 -22.57 29.96
CA LEU A 376 -13.95 -22.18 31.31
C LEU A 376 -15.20 -22.08 32.19
N ASN A 377 -15.33 -22.98 33.17
CA ASN A 377 -16.43 -22.97 34.14
C ASN A 377 -15.99 -22.33 35.46
N VAL A 378 -16.57 -21.22 35.82
CA VAL A 378 -16.36 -20.57 37.12
C VAL A 378 -17.43 -21.04 38.09
N LEU A 379 -17.00 -21.83 39.07
CA LEU A 379 -17.91 -22.41 40.06
C LEU A 379 -18.45 -21.33 41.04
N PRO A 380 -19.73 -21.37 41.43
CA PRO A 380 -20.27 -20.46 42.42
C PRO A 380 -19.65 -20.72 43.81
N PRO A 381 -19.63 -19.71 44.69
CA PRO A 381 -19.23 -19.90 46.09
C PRO A 381 -20.10 -20.96 46.77
N TRP A 382 -19.48 -21.77 47.64
CA TRP A 382 -20.15 -22.89 48.34
C TRP A 382 -21.38 -22.44 49.11
N TYR A 383 -21.41 -21.22 49.66
CA TYR A 383 -22.58 -20.69 50.39
C TYR A 383 -23.77 -20.32 49.48
N ARG A 384 -23.60 -20.36 48.13
CA ARG A 384 -24.70 -20.26 47.15
C ARG A 384 -25.16 -21.59 46.60
N SER A 385 -24.62 -22.70 47.10
CA SER A 385 -25.07 -24.02 46.69
C SER A 385 -26.46 -24.34 47.28
N TRP A 386 -27.28 -25.06 46.53
CA TRP A 386 -28.65 -25.39 46.93
C TRP A 386 -28.73 -26.10 48.29
N TRP A 387 -27.77 -26.97 48.61
CA TRP A 387 -27.73 -27.72 49.90
C TRP A 387 -27.45 -26.78 51.07
N PHE A 388 -26.59 -25.80 50.90
CA PHE A 388 -26.27 -24.81 51.97
C PHE A 388 -27.47 -23.88 52.20
N VAL A 389 -28.08 -23.39 51.12
CA VAL A 389 -29.30 -22.55 51.24
C VAL A 389 -30.42 -23.32 51.90
N SER A 390 -30.58 -24.62 51.55
CA SER A 390 -31.59 -25.49 52.22
C SER A 390 -31.27 -25.78 53.68
N LEU A 391 -30.01 -25.78 54.10
CA LEU A 391 -29.61 -25.93 55.51
C LEU A 391 -29.86 -24.66 56.35
N CYS A 392 -29.89 -23.50 55.70
CA CYS A 392 -30.12 -22.18 56.36
C CYS A 392 -31.61 -21.78 56.42
N ILE A 393 -32.49 -22.48 55.71
CA ILE A 393 -33.95 -22.38 55.78
C ILE A 393 -34.51 -23.43 56.74
#